data_38b861f6546b45400abb8fe3e6f61ea2
#
_entry.id   38b861f6546b45400abb8fe3e6f61ea2
#
_cell.length_a   1.000
_cell.length_b   1.000
_cell.length_c   1.000
_cell.angle_alpha   90.00
_cell.angle_beta   90.00
_cell.angle_gamma   90.00
#
_symmetry.space_group_name_H-M   'P 1'
#
loop_
_entity.id
_entity.type
_entity.pdbx_description
1 polymer ?
#
loop_
_entity_poly.entity_id
_entity_poly.type
_entity_poly.pdbx_seq_one_letter_code
_entity_poly.pdbx_strand_id
1 'polypeptide(L)'
;MYKRQTLDFLKDNVIKDMSEKKQVRTMQVLIVFFIVVSVVIALDPPTFIAQLMGISWGALAGAFLAPFLYGLYWRGVTRAAVWASFIAGVGITVSNMFLHYIASPINAGAIAMIAGLVVVPVVSVVTPKLKKDRVEDIFSCYEEKVTITKKRSLEAN
;
A
#
# COMPACT_ATOMS: atom_id res chain seq x y z
N MET A 1 12.36 0.13 -10.95
CA MET A 1 11.53 0.31 -9.77
C MET A 1 11.40 -0.96 -8.91
N TYR A 2 11.18 -2.12 -9.48
CA TYR A 2 11.07 -3.42 -8.75
C TYR A 2 12.30 -3.82 -7.92
N LYS A 3 13.53 -3.43 -8.33
CA LYS A 3 14.75 -3.74 -7.59
C LYS A 3 14.78 -3.17 -6.17
N ARG A 4 14.22 -1.98 -5.93
CA ARG A 4 14.23 -1.35 -4.60
C ARG A 4 13.28 -2.02 -3.63
N GLN A 5 12.03 -2.24 -4.02
CA GLN A 5 11.02 -2.82 -3.10
C GLN A 5 11.40 -4.22 -2.59
N THR A 6 11.90 -5.09 -3.49
CA THR A 6 12.31 -6.44 -3.09
C THR A 6 13.59 -6.43 -2.27
N LEU A 7 14.56 -5.55 -2.62
CA LEU A 7 15.82 -5.43 -1.92
C LEU A 7 15.66 -4.78 -0.54
N ASP A 8 14.85 -3.73 -0.43
CA ASP A 8 14.62 -3.02 0.83
C ASP A 8 13.88 -3.93 1.82
N PHE A 9 12.84 -4.64 1.36
CA PHE A 9 12.10 -5.58 2.21
C PHE A 9 12.96 -6.76 2.71
N LEU A 10 13.76 -7.35 1.83
CA LEU A 10 14.64 -8.48 2.19
C LEU A 10 15.83 -8.04 3.05
N LYS A 11 16.41 -6.88 2.77
CA LYS A 11 17.58 -6.37 3.48
C LYS A 11 17.24 -5.89 4.89
N ASP A 12 16.10 -5.25 5.07
CA ASP A 12 15.71 -4.67 6.36
C ASP A 12 15.05 -5.69 7.31
N ASN A 13 14.34 -6.69 6.78
CA ASN A 13 13.54 -7.59 7.60
C ASN A 13 14.05 -9.03 7.69
N VAL A 14 14.83 -9.52 6.73
CA VAL A 14 15.17 -10.95 6.67
C VAL A 14 16.66 -11.20 6.78
N ILE A 15 17.53 -10.44 6.11
CA ILE A 15 18.98 -10.70 6.10
C ILE A 15 19.76 -9.39 5.98
N LYS A 16 20.42 -8.97 7.06
CA LYS A 16 21.20 -7.73 7.13
C LYS A 16 22.44 -7.68 6.23
N ASP A 17 23.02 -8.84 5.86
CA ASP A 17 24.25 -8.96 5.05
C ASP A 17 24.05 -9.91 3.87
N MET A 18 23.43 -9.45 2.79
CA MET A 18 23.37 -10.22 1.54
C MET A 18 24.45 -9.79 0.55
N SER A 19 25.29 -10.74 0.13
CA SER A 19 26.18 -10.55 -1.03
C SER A 19 25.35 -10.25 -2.29
N GLU A 20 25.85 -9.37 -3.18
CA GLU A 20 25.17 -9.00 -4.43
C GLU A 20 24.72 -10.21 -5.28
N LYS A 21 25.55 -11.26 -5.33
CA LYS A 21 25.22 -12.51 -6.04
C LYS A 21 23.99 -13.23 -5.45
N LYS A 22 23.86 -13.21 -4.12
CA LYS A 22 22.67 -13.79 -3.44
C LYS A 22 21.42 -12.96 -3.71
N GLN A 23 21.53 -11.64 -3.73
CA GLN A 23 20.42 -10.75 -4.04
C GLN A 23 19.87 -11.01 -5.45
N VAL A 24 20.75 -11.10 -6.46
CA VAL A 24 20.36 -11.40 -7.84
C VAL A 24 19.70 -12.77 -7.94
N ARG A 25 20.24 -13.78 -7.30
CA ARG A 25 19.66 -15.14 -7.29
C ARG A 25 18.29 -15.18 -6.62
N THR A 26 18.10 -14.48 -5.50
CA THR A 26 16.78 -14.39 -4.82
C THR A 26 15.75 -13.70 -5.70
N MET A 27 16.14 -12.63 -6.40
CA MET A 27 15.25 -11.96 -7.36
C MET A 27 14.86 -12.87 -8.53
N GLN A 28 15.81 -13.65 -9.06
CA GLN A 28 15.52 -14.62 -10.12
C GLN A 28 14.55 -15.70 -9.66
N VAL A 29 14.74 -16.24 -8.46
CA VAL A 29 13.83 -17.24 -7.87
C VAL A 29 12.43 -16.67 -7.67
N LEU A 30 12.32 -15.44 -7.15
CA LEU A 30 11.02 -14.77 -6.99
C LEU A 30 10.33 -14.53 -8.34
N ILE A 31 11.07 -14.09 -9.36
CA ILE A 31 10.52 -13.90 -10.70
C ILE A 31 9.98 -15.21 -11.26
N VAL A 32 10.77 -16.30 -11.18
CA VAL A 32 10.35 -17.62 -11.63
C VAL A 32 9.11 -18.09 -10.85
N PHE A 33 9.08 -17.91 -9.54
CA PHE A 33 7.92 -18.25 -8.72
C PHE A 33 6.66 -17.51 -9.19
N PHE A 34 6.72 -16.20 -9.38
CA PHE A 34 5.57 -15.43 -9.86
C PHE A 34 5.16 -15.80 -11.29
N ILE A 35 6.11 -16.13 -12.17
CA ILE A 35 5.81 -16.63 -13.52
C ILE A 35 5.04 -17.95 -13.42
N VAL A 36 5.51 -18.90 -12.62
CA VAL A 36 4.83 -20.18 -12.44
C VAL A 36 3.41 -19.99 -11.90
N VAL A 37 3.24 -19.16 -10.86
CA VAL A 37 1.91 -18.84 -10.32
C VAL A 37 1.01 -18.20 -11.38
N SER A 38 1.54 -17.27 -12.17
CA SER A 38 0.79 -16.63 -13.26
C SER A 38 0.37 -17.62 -14.35
N VAL A 39 1.25 -18.55 -14.72
CA VAL A 39 0.93 -19.62 -15.68
C VAL A 39 -0.16 -20.55 -15.15
N VAL A 40 -0.08 -20.96 -13.89
CA VAL A 40 -1.11 -21.80 -13.26
C VAL A 40 -2.48 -21.10 -13.28
N ILE A 41 -2.53 -19.80 -12.96
CA ILE A 41 -3.77 -19.03 -13.03
C ILE A 41 -4.27 -18.88 -14.47
N ALA A 42 -3.35 -18.77 -15.45
CA ALA A 42 -3.71 -18.61 -16.85
C ALA A 42 -4.23 -19.92 -17.49
N LEU A 43 -3.96 -21.10 -16.92
CA LEU A 43 -4.49 -22.37 -17.41
C LEU A 43 -6.02 -22.51 -17.17
N ASP A 44 -6.55 -21.83 -16.15
CA ASP A 44 -7.99 -21.74 -15.93
C ASP A 44 -8.37 -20.27 -15.75
N PRO A 45 -8.42 -19.49 -16.86
CA PRO A 45 -8.63 -18.06 -16.79
C PRO A 45 -10.03 -17.77 -16.27
N PRO A 46 -10.19 -16.97 -15.22
CA PRO A 46 -11.49 -16.55 -14.76
C PRO A 46 -12.21 -15.83 -15.92
N THR A 47 -13.44 -16.23 -16.13
CA THR A 47 -14.30 -15.88 -17.29
C THR A 47 -14.49 -14.38 -17.54
N PHE A 48 -13.96 -13.52 -16.62
CA PHE A 48 -14.10 -12.06 -16.71
C PHE A 48 -12.86 -11.33 -16.22
N ILE A 49 -12.06 -10.78 -17.14
CA ILE A 49 -10.89 -9.91 -16.85
C ILE A 49 -11.30 -8.72 -15.99
N ALA A 50 -12.48 -8.13 -16.24
CA ALA A 50 -13.02 -7.03 -15.44
C ALA A 50 -13.25 -7.41 -13.96
N GLN A 51 -13.60 -8.66 -13.70
CA GLN A 51 -13.79 -9.20 -12.36
C GLN A 51 -12.47 -9.30 -11.59
N LEU A 52 -11.42 -9.78 -12.25
CA LEU A 52 -10.06 -9.83 -11.71
C LEU A 52 -9.49 -8.44 -11.42
N MET A 53 -9.70 -7.50 -12.33
CA MET A 53 -9.35 -6.10 -12.11
C MET A 53 -10.10 -5.53 -10.89
N GLY A 54 -11.41 -5.75 -10.81
CA GLY A 54 -12.23 -5.28 -9.68
C GLY A 54 -11.74 -5.83 -8.32
N ILE A 55 -11.36 -7.10 -8.26
CA ILE A 55 -10.81 -7.72 -7.05
C ILE A 55 -9.45 -7.09 -6.69
N SER A 56 -8.54 -6.99 -7.65
CA SER A 56 -7.19 -6.48 -7.42
C SER A 56 -7.18 -5.00 -6.99
N TRP A 57 -7.92 -4.18 -7.72
CA TRP A 57 -8.04 -2.75 -7.41
C TRP A 57 -8.84 -2.51 -6.13
N GLY A 58 -9.91 -3.29 -5.91
CA GLY A 58 -10.70 -3.24 -4.69
C GLY A 58 -9.88 -3.57 -3.45
N ALA A 59 -9.05 -4.62 -3.50
CA ALA A 59 -8.16 -5.00 -2.42
C ALA A 59 -7.11 -3.91 -2.13
N LEU A 60 -6.45 -3.39 -3.17
CA LEU A 60 -5.46 -2.33 -3.04
C LEU A 60 -6.08 -1.04 -2.49
N ALA A 61 -7.16 -0.57 -3.10
CA ALA A 61 -7.80 0.66 -2.68
C ALA A 61 -8.43 0.52 -1.27
N GLY A 62 -9.07 -0.61 -0.98
CA GLY A 62 -9.61 -0.91 0.34
C GLY A 62 -8.56 -0.96 1.45
N ALA A 63 -7.37 -1.45 1.13
CA ALA A 63 -6.27 -1.54 2.08
C ALA A 63 -5.56 -0.19 2.32
N PHE A 64 -5.32 0.58 1.26
CA PHE A 64 -4.37 1.71 1.31
C PHE A 64 -5.02 3.09 1.24
N LEU A 65 -6.22 3.24 0.67
CA LEU A 65 -6.86 4.54 0.49
C LEU A 65 -7.01 5.30 1.81
N ALA A 66 -7.58 4.66 2.81
CA ALA A 66 -7.84 5.30 4.09
C ALA A 66 -6.55 5.62 4.88
N PRO A 67 -5.60 4.69 5.05
CA PRO A 67 -4.31 5.00 5.66
C PRO A 67 -3.55 6.11 4.95
N PHE A 68 -3.57 6.15 3.63
CA PHE A 68 -2.91 7.18 2.84
C PHE A 68 -3.57 8.54 3.03
N LEU A 69 -4.89 8.61 2.88
CA LEU A 69 -5.64 9.85 3.04
C LEU A 69 -5.47 10.44 4.45
N TYR A 70 -5.72 9.64 5.48
CA TYR A 70 -5.59 10.11 6.87
C TYR A 70 -4.14 10.35 7.27
N GLY A 71 -3.19 9.56 6.74
CA GLY A 71 -1.76 9.76 7.00
C GLY A 71 -1.22 11.09 6.50
N LEU A 72 -1.77 11.61 5.40
CA LEU A 72 -1.40 12.91 4.84
C LEU A 72 -2.02 14.10 5.61
N TYR A 73 -3.27 13.96 6.02
CA TYR A 73 -4.04 15.11 6.53
C TYR A 73 -4.26 15.07 8.04
N TRP A 74 -4.13 13.92 8.69
CA TRP A 74 -4.44 13.75 10.10
C TRP A 74 -3.26 13.26 10.92
N ARG A 75 -2.75 14.09 11.82
CA ARG A 75 -1.63 13.79 12.73
C ARG A 75 -1.93 12.70 13.78
N GLY A 76 -3.17 12.23 13.84
CA GLY A 76 -3.64 11.26 14.84
C GLY A 76 -3.60 9.80 14.42
N VAL A 77 -3.16 9.48 13.20
CA VAL A 77 -3.12 8.10 12.68
C VAL A 77 -2.12 7.25 13.44
N THR A 78 -2.54 6.04 13.83
CA THR A 78 -1.69 5.08 14.53
C THR A 78 -1.28 3.92 13.63
N ARG A 79 -0.14 3.28 13.93
CA ARG A 79 0.32 2.10 13.17
C ARG A 79 -0.70 0.97 13.22
N ALA A 80 -1.38 0.79 14.36
CA ALA A 80 -2.40 -0.24 14.52
C ALA A 80 -3.61 0.02 13.61
N ALA A 81 -4.01 1.27 13.42
CA ALA A 81 -5.09 1.65 12.53
C ALA A 81 -4.78 1.36 11.06
N VAL A 82 -3.52 1.58 10.64
CA VAL A 82 -3.04 1.22 9.29
C VAL A 82 -3.13 -0.29 9.07
N TRP A 83 -2.66 -1.10 10.01
CA TRP A 83 -2.75 -2.55 9.92
C TRP A 83 -4.20 -3.04 9.96
N ALA A 84 -5.04 -2.45 10.79
CA ALA A 84 -6.47 -2.78 10.86
C ALA A 84 -7.18 -2.49 9.54
N SER A 85 -6.89 -1.35 8.91
CA SER A 85 -7.43 -1.02 7.58
C SER A 85 -6.96 -1.98 6.50
N PHE A 86 -5.68 -2.35 6.53
CA PHE A 86 -5.11 -3.33 5.59
C PHE A 86 -5.82 -4.69 5.72
N ILE A 87 -5.94 -5.20 6.94
CA ILE A 87 -6.60 -6.49 7.21
C ILE A 87 -8.09 -6.42 6.83
N ALA A 88 -8.78 -5.35 7.16
CA ALA A 88 -10.18 -5.17 6.81
C ALA A 88 -10.40 -5.08 5.29
N GLY A 89 -9.62 -4.26 4.60
CA GLY A 89 -9.74 -4.06 3.15
C GLY A 89 -9.45 -5.32 2.34
N VAL A 90 -8.31 -5.95 2.61
CA VAL A 90 -7.95 -7.24 1.97
C VAL A 90 -8.91 -8.34 2.39
N GLY A 91 -9.25 -8.42 3.69
CA GLY A 91 -10.15 -9.42 4.23
C GLY A 91 -11.54 -9.40 3.59
N ILE A 92 -12.16 -8.24 3.45
CA ILE A 92 -13.46 -8.10 2.78
C ILE A 92 -13.38 -8.55 1.33
N THR A 93 -12.35 -8.14 0.61
CA THR A 93 -12.22 -8.45 -0.83
C THR A 93 -11.92 -9.94 -1.05
N VAL A 94 -11.00 -10.50 -0.27
CA VAL A 94 -10.61 -11.93 -0.37
C VAL A 94 -11.76 -12.83 0.11
N SER A 95 -12.44 -12.50 1.21
CA SER A 95 -13.58 -13.29 1.68
C SER A 95 -14.73 -13.27 0.67
N ASN A 96 -14.98 -12.13 0.01
CA ASN A 96 -15.99 -12.07 -1.05
C ASN A 96 -15.60 -12.92 -2.27
N MET A 97 -14.32 -13.08 -2.56
CA MET A 97 -13.85 -13.94 -3.65
C MET A 97 -14.24 -15.43 -3.41
N PHE A 98 -14.22 -15.90 -2.15
CA PHE A 98 -14.57 -17.27 -1.81
C PHE A 98 -16.05 -17.46 -1.49
N LEU A 99 -16.65 -16.53 -0.78
CA LEU A 99 -18.02 -16.67 -0.24
C LEU A 99 -19.09 -16.05 -1.13
N HIS A 100 -18.72 -15.21 -2.11
CA HIS A 100 -19.60 -14.58 -3.09
C HIS A 100 -20.84 -13.87 -2.47
N TYR A 101 -20.70 -13.31 -1.25
CA TYR A 101 -21.82 -12.65 -0.56
C TYR A 101 -22.19 -11.28 -1.17
N ILE A 102 -21.28 -10.66 -1.93
CA ILE A 102 -21.54 -9.48 -2.75
C ILE A 102 -21.50 -9.89 -4.21
N ALA A 103 -22.58 -9.66 -4.94
CA ALA A 103 -22.75 -10.10 -6.32
C ALA A 103 -21.70 -9.54 -7.29
N SER A 104 -21.16 -8.33 -7.01
CA SER A 104 -20.16 -7.69 -7.83
C SER A 104 -18.85 -7.49 -7.05
N PRO A 105 -17.70 -7.97 -7.57
CA PRO A 105 -16.39 -7.70 -6.98
C PRO A 105 -16.04 -6.22 -6.88
N ILE A 106 -16.56 -5.39 -7.79
CA ILE A 106 -16.40 -3.93 -7.78
C ILE A 106 -17.08 -3.34 -6.54
N ASN A 107 -18.31 -3.80 -6.23
CA ASN A 107 -19.02 -3.36 -5.04
C ASN A 107 -18.32 -3.82 -3.75
N ALA A 108 -17.74 -5.01 -3.74
CA ALA A 108 -16.92 -5.49 -2.62
C ALA A 108 -15.71 -4.58 -2.38
N GLY A 109 -15.04 -4.14 -3.45
CA GLY A 109 -13.97 -3.16 -3.38
C GLY A 109 -14.42 -1.80 -2.83
N ALA A 110 -15.57 -1.29 -3.28
CA ALA A 110 -16.15 -0.05 -2.78
C ALA A 110 -16.48 -0.14 -1.27
N ILE A 111 -17.08 -1.25 -0.85
CA ILE A 111 -17.39 -1.50 0.58
C ILE A 111 -16.09 -1.59 1.39
N ALA A 112 -15.05 -2.25 0.87
CA ALA A 112 -13.74 -2.31 1.52
C ALA A 112 -13.10 -0.93 1.71
N MET A 113 -13.23 -0.03 0.73
CA MET A 113 -12.76 1.36 0.84
C MET A 113 -13.52 2.13 1.95
N ILE A 114 -14.85 2.03 1.96
CA ILE A 114 -15.68 2.68 2.98
C ILE A 114 -15.37 2.11 4.37
N ALA A 115 -15.22 0.80 4.48
CA ALA A 115 -14.81 0.15 5.74
C ALA A 115 -13.46 0.68 6.23
N GLY A 116 -12.47 0.81 5.35
CA GLY A 116 -11.17 1.40 5.68
C GLY A 116 -11.29 2.84 6.20
N LEU A 117 -12.12 3.68 5.54
CA LEU A 117 -12.35 5.06 5.95
C LEU A 117 -12.99 5.16 7.36
N VAL A 118 -13.74 4.18 7.78
CA VAL A 118 -14.33 4.12 9.11
C VAL A 118 -13.36 3.50 10.13
N VAL A 119 -12.69 2.40 9.76
CA VAL A 119 -11.79 1.64 10.64
C VAL A 119 -10.60 2.48 11.08
N VAL A 120 -9.98 3.25 10.17
CA VAL A 120 -8.80 4.05 10.51
C VAL A 120 -9.06 5.05 11.63
N PRO A 121 -10.07 5.93 11.56
CA PRO A 121 -10.31 6.87 12.63
C PRO A 121 -10.75 6.18 13.93
N VAL A 122 -11.60 5.16 13.86
CA VAL A 122 -12.07 4.42 15.04
C VAL A 122 -10.91 3.78 15.78
N VAL A 123 -10.06 3.02 15.07
CA VAL A 123 -8.90 2.36 15.68
C VAL A 123 -7.86 3.38 16.15
N SER A 124 -7.66 4.48 15.44
CA SER A 124 -6.72 5.54 15.85
C SER A 124 -7.12 6.25 17.13
N VAL A 125 -8.42 6.36 17.41
CA VAL A 125 -8.91 6.94 18.66
C VAL A 125 -8.70 5.99 19.86
N VAL A 126 -8.87 4.70 19.64
CA VAL A 126 -8.77 3.67 20.69
C VAL A 126 -7.31 3.28 20.99
N THR A 127 -6.41 3.46 20.01
CA THR A 127 -5.01 3.02 20.13
C THR A 127 -4.08 4.13 20.61
N PRO A 128 -3.01 3.81 21.37
CA PRO A 128 -2.06 4.81 21.85
C PRO A 128 -1.40 5.54 20.68
N LYS A 129 -1.43 6.87 20.74
CA LYS A 129 -0.87 7.76 19.72
C LYS A 129 0.65 7.65 19.65
N LEU A 130 1.21 7.90 18.48
CA LEU A 130 2.66 8.07 18.32
C LEU A 130 3.18 9.24 19.17
N LYS A 131 4.46 9.17 19.54
CA LYS A 131 5.13 10.26 20.27
C LYS A 131 5.04 11.56 19.45
N LYS A 132 4.65 12.65 20.11
CA LYS A 132 4.43 13.95 19.47
C LYS A 132 5.66 14.43 18.68
N ASP A 133 6.85 14.28 19.26
CA ASP A 133 8.11 14.72 18.65
C ASP A 133 8.33 14.07 17.26
N ARG A 134 7.99 12.78 17.11
CA ARG A 134 8.12 12.07 15.85
C ARG A 134 7.05 12.48 14.83
N VAL A 135 5.86 12.85 15.28
CA VAL A 135 4.77 13.33 14.41
C VAL A 135 5.12 14.72 13.90
N GLU A 136 5.63 15.60 14.75
CA GLU A 136 6.05 16.96 14.39
C GLU A 136 7.22 16.94 13.41
N ASP A 137 8.20 16.06 13.62
CA ASP A 137 9.33 15.87 12.71
C ASP A 137 8.88 15.45 11.29
N ILE A 138 7.92 14.51 11.19
CA ILE A 138 7.37 14.07 9.90
C ILE A 138 6.58 15.18 9.22
N PHE A 139 5.81 15.96 9.97
CA PHE A 139 4.98 17.03 9.43
C PHE A 139 5.74 18.36 9.24
N SER A 140 6.97 18.49 9.70
CA SER A 140 7.81 19.68 9.50
C SER A 140 8.05 19.99 8.02
N CYS A 141 8.09 18.96 7.16
CA CYS A 141 8.23 19.13 5.71
C CYS A 141 7.10 19.95 5.06
N TYR A 142 5.90 20.02 5.68
CA TYR A 142 4.80 20.87 5.20
C TYR A 142 4.96 22.36 5.59
N GLU A 143 5.81 22.65 6.57
CA GLU A 143 6.09 24.00 7.05
C GLU A 143 7.31 24.61 6.36
N GLU A 144 8.11 23.79 5.66
CA GLU A 144 9.31 24.21 4.95
C GLU A 144 8.94 25.00 3.68
N LYS A 145 9.04 26.33 3.76
CA LYS A 145 8.86 27.23 2.61
C LYS A 145 10.11 27.14 1.74
N VAL A 146 10.04 26.43 0.63
CA VAL A 146 11.08 26.44 -0.39
C VAL A 146 11.06 27.79 -1.09
N THR A 147 11.98 28.67 -0.73
CA THR A 147 12.22 29.94 -1.43
C THR A 147 12.95 29.61 -2.74
N ILE A 148 12.21 29.52 -3.83
CA ILE A 148 12.80 29.38 -5.17
C ILE A 148 13.43 30.73 -5.51
N THR A 149 14.75 30.82 -5.49
CA THR A 149 15.50 31.98 -5.97
C THR A 149 15.28 32.07 -7.48
N LYS A 150 14.44 33.03 -7.93
CA LYS A 150 14.18 33.28 -9.33
C LYS A 150 15.51 33.68 -9.99
N LYS A 151 16.03 32.82 -10.86
CA LYS A 151 17.28 33.05 -11.57
C LYS A 151 17.09 34.28 -12.48
N ARG A 152 17.75 35.41 -12.14
CA ARG A 152 17.75 36.70 -12.89
C ARG A 152 18.46 36.62 -14.22
N SER A 153 18.53 35.51 -14.92
CA SER A 153 19.34 35.35 -16.13
C SER A 153 18.58 35.48 -17.45
N LEU A 154 17.36 36.00 -17.45
CA LEU A 154 16.59 36.21 -18.69
C LEU A 154 16.33 37.68 -19.04
N GLU A 155 16.93 38.63 -18.32
CA GLU A 155 16.79 40.08 -18.62
C GLU A 155 18.09 40.73 -19.08
N ALA A 156 19.02 39.98 -19.63
CA ALA A 156 20.20 40.51 -20.27
C ALA A 156 20.36 39.89 -21.67
N ASN A 157 19.55 40.35 -22.62
CA ASN A 157 19.88 40.56 -24.02
C ASN A 157 18.74 41.37 -24.67
#